data_fd13582009a592ce6092d255fc7a260d
#
_entry.id   fd13582009a592ce6092d255fc7a260d
#
_cell.length_a   1.000
_cell.length_b   1.000
_cell.length_c   1.000
_cell.angle_alpha   90.00
_cell.angle_beta   90.00
_cell.angle_gamma   90.00
#
_symmetry.space_group_name_H-M   'P 1'
#
loop_
_entity.id
_entity.type
_entity.pdbx_description
1 polymer ?
#
loop_
_entity_poly.entity_id
_entity_poly.type
_entity_poly.pdbx_seq_one_letter_code
_entity_poly.pdbx_strand_id
1 'polypeptide(L)'
;DGKDGEVIANEGDLVNIPTGIFRAFKNIGNSYGMLMAVLGGDDAGGGVTWAPEVINNAKEYGLILGENGLLYDTKKGESLPSNVNPMPLLSEDELKDFPIVTTEEFQENFFVSAADLLESSKKGSVNVIGKNGILKDRPGFEVDFITNNSFIDEFDFPDQYQVNMISKGSWSLEYEGGSSELLEGDTCLITPNLTYRMVPLNSNDASLFRVTKTNDIAGPTWRM
;
A
#
# COMPACT_ATOMS: atom_id res chain seq x y z
N ASP A 1 0.42 -27.32 2.93
CA ASP A 1 0.97 -26.90 1.62
C ASP A 1 0.12 -25.74 1.13
N GLY A 2 0.43 -24.53 1.62
CA GLY A 2 -0.23 -23.33 1.16
C GLY A 2 0.03 -23.19 -0.34
N LYS A 3 -1.01 -23.19 -1.11
CA LYS A 3 -0.96 -22.76 -2.50
C LYS A 3 -1.00 -21.26 -2.48
N ASP A 4 0.11 -20.67 -2.02
CA ASP A 4 0.24 -19.25 -1.95
C ASP A 4 0.37 -18.71 -3.38
N GLY A 5 -0.46 -17.72 -3.72
CA GLY A 5 -0.27 -16.97 -4.95
C GLY A 5 1.06 -16.24 -4.85
N GLU A 6 1.92 -16.37 -5.86
CA GLU A 6 3.18 -15.65 -5.95
C GLU A 6 3.15 -14.76 -7.19
N VAL A 7 3.45 -13.48 -7.00
CA VAL A 7 3.56 -12.50 -8.07
C VAL A 7 4.92 -11.80 -7.95
N ILE A 8 5.62 -11.68 -9.06
CA ILE A 8 6.85 -10.88 -9.14
C ILE A 8 6.44 -9.46 -9.51
N ALA A 9 6.68 -8.53 -8.60
CA ALA A 9 6.47 -7.11 -8.82
C ALA A 9 7.80 -6.42 -9.15
N ASN A 10 7.76 -5.52 -10.12
CA ASN A 10 8.86 -4.67 -10.53
C ASN A 10 8.64 -3.25 -10.00
N GLU A 11 9.63 -2.39 -10.22
CA GLU A 11 9.54 -0.98 -9.87
C GLU A 11 8.33 -0.30 -10.55
N GLY A 12 7.54 0.40 -9.75
CA GLY A 12 6.35 1.11 -10.21
C GLY A 12 5.08 0.25 -10.32
N ASP A 13 5.17 -1.08 -10.14
CA ASP A 13 4.00 -1.94 -10.08
C ASP A 13 3.18 -1.64 -8.81
N LEU A 14 1.87 -1.77 -8.90
CA LEU A 14 0.96 -1.55 -7.79
C LEU A 14 0.17 -2.81 -7.45
N VAL A 15 0.06 -3.07 -6.17
CA VAL A 15 -0.69 -4.20 -5.62
C VAL A 15 -1.72 -3.68 -4.64
N ASN A 16 -2.99 -4.03 -4.83
CA ASN A 16 -4.06 -3.80 -3.87
C ASN A 16 -4.33 -5.09 -3.10
N ILE A 17 -3.68 -5.27 -1.95
CA ILE A 17 -3.80 -6.51 -1.18
C ILE A 17 -5.10 -6.50 -0.41
N PRO A 18 -6.02 -7.42 -0.68
CA PRO A 18 -7.30 -7.45 -0.02
C PRO A 18 -7.18 -7.76 1.48
N THR A 19 -8.11 -7.23 2.28
CA THR A 19 -8.18 -7.52 3.70
C THR A 19 -8.47 -8.99 3.96
N GLY A 20 -7.74 -9.61 4.89
CA GLY A 20 -7.98 -10.97 5.37
C GLY A 20 -7.14 -12.03 4.68
N ILE A 21 -6.24 -11.69 3.76
CA ILE A 21 -5.23 -12.63 3.26
C ILE A 21 -3.88 -12.43 3.94
N PHE A 22 -3.19 -13.53 4.21
CA PHE A 22 -1.79 -13.48 4.61
C PHE A 22 -0.92 -13.03 3.43
N ARG A 23 0.06 -12.19 3.71
CA ARG A 23 0.98 -11.65 2.71
C ARG A 23 2.39 -11.59 3.26
N ALA A 24 3.35 -11.78 2.36
CA ALA A 24 4.75 -11.59 2.63
C ALA A 24 5.43 -10.94 1.42
N PHE A 25 6.54 -10.26 1.65
CA PHE A 25 7.35 -9.64 0.61
C PHE A 25 8.77 -10.13 0.71
N LYS A 26 9.36 -10.46 -0.43
CA LYS A 26 10.75 -10.89 -0.51
C LYS A 26 11.46 -10.08 -1.59
N ASN A 27 12.53 -9.38 -1.22
CA ASN A 27 13.41 -8.79 -2.22
C ASN A 27 14.22 -9.93 -2.91
N ILE A 28 13.95 -10.13 -4.19
CA ILE A 28 14.64 -11.13 -5.02
C ILE A 28 15.73 -10.51 -5.89
N GLY A 29 15.87 -9.17 -5.85
CA GLY A 29 16.92 -8.44 -6.58
C GLY A 29 18.25 -8.41 -5.82
N ASN A 30 19.25 -7.82 -6.46
CA ASN A 30 20.60 -7.67 -5.91
C ASN A 30 20.86 -6.28 -5.31
N SER A 31 19.86 -5.39 -5.34
CA SER A 31 19.96 -4.02 -4.87
C SER A 31 18.90 -3.73 -3.79
N TYR A 32 18.96 -2.56 -3.22
CA TYR A 32 17.93 -2.07 -2.31
C TYR A 32 16.58 -1.99 -3.03
N GLY A 33 15.54 -2.47 -2.37
CA GLY A 33 14.15 -2.36 -2.83
C GLY A 33 13.33 -1.58 -1.80
N MET A 34 12.58 -0.61 -2.23
CA MET A 34 11.64 0.15 -1.41
C MET A 34 10.22 -0.32 -1.69
N LEU A 35 9.45 -0.53 -0.65
CA LEU A 35 8.01 -0.81 -0.72
C LEU A 35 7.28 0.27 0.06
N MET A 36 6.38 0.96 -0.60
CA MET A 36 5.45 1.86 0.06
C MET A 36 4.13 1.13 0.33
N ALA A 37 3.66 1.16 1.55
CA ALA A 37 2.38 0.58 1.93
C ALA A 37 1.41 1.67 2.40
N VAL A 38 0.20 1.67 1.84
CA VAL A 38 -0.93 2.48 2.30
C VAL A 38 -1.92 1.56 2.99
N LEU A 39 -2.25 1.85 4.23
CA LEU A 39 -3.21 1.09 5.02
C LEU A 39 -4.50 1.90 5.13
N GLY A 40 -5.62 1.28 4.75
CA GLY A 40 -6.94 1.86 4.92
C GLY A 40 -7.44 1.68 6.35
N GLY A 41 -8.34 2.59 6.77
CA GLY A 41 -8.95 2.58 8.09
C GLY A 41 -8.33 3.58 9.07
N ASP A 42 -8.99 3.74 10.22
CA ASP A 42 -8.54 4.65 11.29
C ASP A 42 -7.68 3.93 12.35
N ASP A 43 -7.42 2.63 12.14
CA ASP A 43 -6.64 1.81 13.05
C ASP A 43 -5.15 1.87 12.69
N ALA A 44 -4.35 2.38 13.59
CA ALA A 44 -2.89 2.48 13.45
C ALA A 44 -2.14 1.13 13.51
N GLY A 45 -2.78 0.04 13.07
CA GLY A 45 -2.18 -1.30 12.95
C GLY A 45 -2.61 -2.31 14.01
N GLY A 46 -3.71 -2.04 14.75
CA GLY A 46 -4.18 -2.91 15.83
C GLY A 46 -4.84 -4.21 15.39
N GLY A 47 -5.15 -4.41 14.14
CA GLY A 47 -5.84 -5.59 13.63
C GLY A 47 -4.99 -6.59 12.85
N VAL A 48 -3.67 -6.55 12.98
CA VAL A 48 -2.80 -7.45 12.21
C VAL A 48 -2.76 -8.84 12.84
N THR A 49 -3.22 -9.85 12.08
CA THR A 49 -3.08 -11.26 12.44
C THR A 49 -1.82 -11.82 11.79
N TRP A 50 -1.00 -12.49 12.60
CA TRP A 50 0.25 -13.07 12.13
C TRP A 50 0.07 -14.56 11.84
N ALA A 51 0.62 -15.01 10.71
CA ALA A 51 0.62 -16.44 10.41
C ALA A 51 1.43 -17.21 11.46
N PRO A 52 0.99 -18.43 11.88
CA PRO A 52 1.66 -19.20 12.92
C PRO A 52 3.14 -19.45 12.64
N GLU A 53 3.50 -19.72 11.39
CA GLU A 53 4.90 -19.94 11.02
C GLU A 53 5.77 -18.68 11.20
N VAL A 54 5.20 -17.48 10.96
CA VAL A 54 5.92 -16.21 11.16
C VAL A 54 6.21 -16.00 12.64
N ILE A 55 5.23 -16.28 13.52
CA ILE A 55 5.40 -16.23 14.98
C ILE A 55 6.46 -17.24 15.44
N ASN A 56 6.45 -18.46 14.91
CA ASN A 56 7.41 -19.49 15.26
C ASN A 56 8.83 -19.13 14.77
N ASN A 57 8.96 -18.68 13.53
CA ASN A 57 10.24 -18.23 12.99
C ASN A 57 10.79 -17.03 13.77
N ALA A 58 9.95 -16.07 14.16
CA ALA A 58 10.37 -14.94 14.97
C ALA A 58 11.06 -15.33 16.27
N LYS A 59 10.58 -16.39 16.94
CA LYS A 59 11.17 -16.93 18.17
C LYS A 59 12.62 -17.40 17.97
N GLU A 60 12.95 -17.99 16.83
CA GLU A 60 14.32 -18.42 16.52
C GLU A 60 15.29 -17.23 16.44
N TYR A 61 14.77 -16.07 16.08
CA TYR A 61 15.52 -14.80 16.04
C TYR A 61 15.48 -14.05 17.39
N GLY A 62 14.84 -14.62 18.41
CA GLY A 62 14.71 -13.99 19.73
C GLY A 62 13.59 -12.96 19.81
N LEU A 63 12.67 -12.95 18.86
CA LEU A 63 11.54 -12.04 18.84
C LEU A 63 10.28 -12.73 19.39
N ILE A 64 9.59 -12.06 20.30
CA ILE A 64 8.34 -12.55 20.91
C ILE A 64 7.25 -11.51 20.64
N LEU A 65 6.19 -11.90 19.95
CA LEU A 65 5.01 -11.09 19.78
C LEU A 65 4.09 -11.30 21.00
N GLY A 66 3.74 -10.21 21.68
CA GLY A 66 2.78 -10.22 22.79
C GLY A 66 1.33 -10.13 22.28
N GLU A 67 0.39 -10.64 23.09
CA GLU A 67 -1.05 -10.50 22.81
C GLU A 67 -1.54 -9.05 22.73
N ASN A 68 -0.72 -8.11 23.22
CA ASN A 68 -0.93 -6.67 23.10
C ASN A 68 -0.46 -6.08 21.73
N GLY A 69 -0.01 -6.95 20.81
CA GLY A 69 0.47 -6.56 19.48
C GLY A 69 1.88 -5.99 19.44
N LEU A 70 2.58 -5.91 20.57
CA LEU A 70 3.97 -5.42 20.64
C LEU A 70 4.98 -6.53 20.47
N LEU A 71 6.10 -6.21 19.81
CA LEU A 71 7.20 -7.14 19.60
C LEU A 71 8.31 -6.88 20.63
N TYR A 72 8.83 -7.93 21.25
CA TYR A 72 9.87 -7.90 22.28
C TYR A 72 11.12 -8.63 21.77
N ASP A 73 12.26 -7.97 21.78
CA ASP A 73 13.55 -8.51 21.33
C ASP A 73 14.38 -9.02 22.52
N THR A 74 14.35 -10.33 22.75
CA THR A 74 15.09 -10.94 23.87
C THR A 74 16.59 -10.85 23.70
N LYS A 75 17.12 -10.68 22.47
CA LYS A 75 18.55 -10.47 22.22
C LYS A 75 19.01 -9.07 22.65
N LYS A 76 18.07 -8.12 22.72
CA LYS A 76 18.33 -6.79 23.30
C LYS A 76 18.01 -6.71 24.79
N GLY A 77 17.67 -7.85 25.41
CA GLY A 77 17.34 -7.89 26.84
C GLY A 77 15.90 -7.49 27.16
N GLU A 78 15.02 -7.36 26.14
CA GLU A 78 13.61 -7.10 26.34
C GLU A 78 12.89 -8.38 26.80
N SER A 79 11.85 -8.24 27.59
CA SER A 79 11.00 -9.34 28.02
C SER A 79 9.54 -8.94 28.04
N LEU A 80 8.66 -9.90 27.89
CA LEU A 80 7.23 -9.67 28.05
C LEU A 80 6.94 -9.15 29.48
N PRO A 81 6.12 -8.10 29.61
CA PRO A 81 5.60 -7.69 30.90
C PRO A 81 4.83 -8.85 31.57
N SER A 82 4.81 -8.90 32.91
CA SER A 82 4.19 -9.97 33.67
C SER A 82 2.68 -10.14 33.43
N ASN A 83 2.03 -9.12 32.88
CA ASN A 83 0.61 -9.10 32.57
C ASN A 83 0.32 -9.27 31.05
N VAL A 84 1.33 -9.60 30.26
CA VAL A 84 1.18 -9.82 28.81
C VAL A 84 1.63 -11.24 28.48
N ASN A 85 0.74 -12.00 27.85
CA ASN A 85 1.08 -13.34 27.35
C ASN A 85 1.65 -13.26 25.93
N PRO A 86 2.41 -14.28 25.50
CA PRO A 86 2.73 -14.42 24.09
C PRO A 86 1.47 -14.53 23.24
N MET A 87 1.49 -13.94 22.04
CA MET A 87 0.40 -14.05 21.08
C MET A 87 0.08 -15.53 20.82
N PRO A 88 -1.18 -15.97 21.01
CA PRO A 88 -1.56 -17.34 20.70
C PRO A 88 -1.43 -17.62 19.21
N LEU A 89 -1.07 -18.85 18.87
CA LEU A 89 -1.08 -19.31 17.48
C LEU A 89 -2.51 -19.60 17.03
N LEU A 90 -2.82 -19.23 15.80
CA LEU A 90 -4.06 -19.69 15.18
C LEU A 90 -4.05 -21.23 15.06
N SER A 91 -5.18 -21.83 15.36
CA SER A 91 -5.41 -23.25 15.14
C SER A 91 -5.59 -23.55 13.63
N GLU A 92 -5.47 -24.82 13.26
CA GLU A 92 -5.72 -25.26 11.89
C GLU A 92 -7.17 -24.97 11.42
N ASP A 93 -8.13 -24.97 12.35
CA ASP A 93 -9.53 -24.68 12.03
C ASP A 93 -9.72 -23.18 11.79
N GLU A 94 -9.13 -22.31 12.60
CA GLU A 94 -9.18 -20.86 12.39
C GLU A 94 -8.46 -20.45 11.10
N LEU A 95 -7.39 -21.15 10.70
CA LEU A 95 -6.69 -20.88 9.45
C LEU A 95 -7.54 -21.17 8.21
N LYS A 96 -8.52 -22.06 8.30
CA LYS A 96 -9.44 -22.35 7.18
C LYS A 96 -10.40 -21.21 6.86
N ASP A 97 -10.61 -20.31 7.81
CA ASP A 97 -11.47 -19.13 7.62
C ASP A 97 -10.78 -18.02 6.80
N PHE A 98 -9.46 -18.11 6.61
CA PHE A 98 -8.72 -17.15 5.80
C PHE A 98 -8.80 -17.54 4.31
N PRO A 99 -9.15 -16.59 3.43
CA PRO A 99 -9.26 -16.85 2.01
C PRO A 99 -7.88 -17.14 1.40
N ILE A 100 -7.88 -18.03 0.42
CA ILE A 100 -6.73 -18.31 -0.43
C ILE A 100 -7.06 -17.74 -1.82
N VAL A 101 -6.20 -16.87 -2.31
CA VAL A 101 -6.32 -16.29 -3.65
C VAL A 101 -5.31 -16.97 -4.56
N THR A 102 -5.76 -17.45 -5.72
CA THR A 102 -4.85 -18.04 -6.71
C THR A 102 -3.96 -16.96 -7.34
N THR A 103 -2.83 -17.36 -7.93
CA THR A 103 -1.95 -16.42 -8.66
C THR A 103 -2.71 -15.71 -9.78
N GLU A 104 -3.51 -16.43 -10.54
CA GLU A 104 -4.31 -15.90 -11.65
C GLU A 104 -5.32 -14.88 -11.15
N GLU A 105 -6.08 -15.22 -10.11
CA GLU A 105 -7.07 -14.32 -9.52
C GLU A 105 -6.42 -13.06 -8.94
N PHE A 106 -5.25 -13.22 -8.33
CA PHE A 106 -4.50 -12.10 -7.78
C PHE A 106 -4.03 -11.15 -8.90
N GLN A 107 -3.45 -11.69 -9.96
CA GLN A 107 -2.99 -10.92 -11.11
C GLN A 107 -4.12 -10.18 -11.83
N GLU A 108 -5.28 -10.82 -11.97
CA GLU A 108 -6.41 -10.19 -12.66
C GLU A 108 -7.09 -9.07 -11.86
N ASN A 109 -7.12 -9.20 -10.54
CA ASN A 109 -7.99 -8.36 -9.73
C ASN A 109 -7.25 -7.39 -8.79
N PHE A 110 -6.00 -7.70 -8.42
CA PHE A 110 -5.31 -7.01 -7.34
C PHE A 110 -3.90 -6.55 -7.71
N PHE A 111 -3.47 -6.76 -8.92
CA PHE A 111 -2.16 -6.39 -9.43
C PHE A 111 -2.27 -5.61 -10.73
N VAL A 112 -1.45 -4.58 -10.89
CA VAL A 112 -1.29 -3.88 -12.16
C VAL A 112 0.18 -3.52 -12.36
N SER A 113 0.69 -3.78 -13.55
CA SER A 113 2.05 -3.44 -13.89
C SER A 113 2.23 -1.95 -14.18
N ALA A 114 3.44 -1.42 -13.93
CA ALA A 114 3.79 -0.06 -14.31
C ALA A 114 3.61 0.19 -15.82
N ALA A 115 3.88 -0.83 -16.65
CA ALA A 115 3.71 -0.75 -18.10
C ALA A 115 2.23 -0.56 -18.49
N ASP A 116 1.32 -1.29 -17.86
CA ASP A 116 -0.12 -1.18 -18.10
C ASP A 116 -0.68 0.16 -17.60
N LEU A 117 -0.16 0.64 -16.47
CA LEU A 117 -0.50 1.98 -15.95
C LEU A 117 -0.09 3.08 -16.93
N LEU A 118 1.15 3.02 -17.43
CA LEU A 118 1.66 3.99 -18.42
C LEU A 118 0.86 3.94 -19.72
N GLU A 119 0.52 2.76 -20.21
CA GLU A 119 -0.30 2.63 -21.43
C GLU A 119 -1.70 3.22 -21.21
N SER A 120 -2.33 2.92 -20.08
CA SER A 120 -3.66 3.44 -19.73
C SER A 120 -3.65 4.95 -19.53
N SER A 121 -2.57 5.52 -18.99
CA SER A 121 -2.44 6.97 -18.72
C SER A 121 -2.32 7.85 -19.97
N LYS A 122 -2.10 7.27 -21.14
CA LYS A 122 -2.12 8.02 -22.41
C LYS A 122 -3.47 8.68 -22.72
N LYS A 123 -4.53 8.24 -22.08
CA LYS A 123 -5.90 8.78 -22.25
C LYS A 123 -6.34 9.70 -21.13
N GLY A 124 -5.51 9.92 -20.12
CA GLY A 124 -5.80 10.70 -18.92
C GLY A 124 -5.26 10.03 -17.67
N SER A 125 -5.53 10.60 -16.51
CA SER A 125 -5.23 9.94 -15.24
C SER A 125 -5.98 8.61 -15.11
N VAL A 126 -5.34 7.64 -14.44
CA VAL A 126 -5.89 6.30 -14.26
C VAL A 126 -6.37 6.15 -12.83
N ASN A 127 -7.66 5.95 -12.60
CA ASN A 127 -8.15 5.52 -11.30
C ASN A 127 -7.79 4.05 -11.08
N VAL A 128 -6.82 3.78 -10.24
CA VAL A 128 -6.28 2.43 -10.01
C VAL A 128 -7.10 1.70 -8.97
N ILE A 129 -7.37 2.37 -7.84
CA ILE A 129 -8.21 1.88 -6.74
C ILE A 129 -9.30 2.91 -6.50
N GLY A 130 -10.55 2.48 -6.46
CA GLY A 130 -11.69 3.37 -6.25
C GLY A 130 -12.94 2.83 -6.88
N LYS A 131 -13.99 3.64 -6.89
CA LYS A 131 -15.30 3.24 -7.43
C LYS A 131 -15.24 2.82 -8.90
N ASN A 132 -14.35 3.45 -9.67
CA ASN A 132 -14.10 3.14 -11.09
C ASN A 132 -12.71 2.57 -11.30
N GLY A 133 -12.08 2.11 -10.22
CA GLY A 133 -10.72 1.59 -10.24
C GLY A 133 -10.59 0.31 -11.06
N ILE A 134 -9.40 0.13 -11.64
CA ILE A 134 -9.07 -1.08 -12.39
C ILE A 134 -8.83 -2.28 -11.47
N LEU A 135 -8.38 -2.04 -10.24
CA LEU A 135 -8.22 -3.08 -9.23
C LEU A 135 -9.45 -3.20 -8.35
N LYS A 136 -9.71 -4.43 -7.91
CA LYS A 136 -10.82 -4.71 -7.01
C LYS A 136 -10.49 -4.30 -5.56
N ASP A 137 -11.53 -4.25 -4.76
CA ASP A 137 -11.56 -3.78 -3.38
C ASP A 137 -11.31 -2.28 -3.20
N ARG A 138 -12.06 -1.71 -2.25
CA ARG A 138 -12.01 -0.29 -1.91
C ARG A 138 -11.71 -0.16 -0.43
N PRO A 139 -10.47 0.09 -0.05
CA PRO A 139 -10.03 0.03 1.34
C PRO A 139 -10.26 1.33 2.13
N GLY A 140 -11.12 2.23 1.66
CA GLY A 140 -11.38 3.53 2.29
C GLY A 140 -10.49 4.66 1.77
N PHE A 141 -9.79 4.41 0.68
CA PHE A 141 -9.07 5.43 -0.09
C PHE A 141 -9.16 5.11 -1.59
N GLU A 142 -8.95 6.12 -2.40
CA GLU A 142 -8.77 5.99 -3.84
C GLU A 142 -7.31 6.21 -4.20
N VAL A 143 -6.88 5.59 -5.30
CA VAL A 143 -5.52 5.77 -5.84
C VAL A 143 -5.64 6.11 -7.31
N ASP A 144 -5.10 7.27 -7.66
CA ASP A 144 -4.95 7.70 -9.04
C ASP A 144 -3.49 7.67 -9.46
N PHE A 145 -3.23 7.18 -10.66
CA PHE A 145 -1.94 7.26 -11.32
C PHE A 145 -1.95 8.40 -12.32
N ILE A 146 -1.04 9.34 -12.17
CA ILE A 146 -0.95 10.59 -12.95
C ILE A 146 0.43 10.66 -13.58
N THR A 147 0.47 10.99 -14.86
CA THR A 147 1.73 11.18 -15.62
C THR A 147 1.84 12.60 -16.14
N ASN A 148 3.00 12.98 -16.65
CA ASN A 148 3.20 14.24 -17.37
C ASN A 148 2.26 14.39 -18.58
N ASN A 149 1.72 13.32 -19.13
CA ASN A 149 0.76 13.36 -20.24
C ASN A 149 -0.69 13.48 -19.78
N SER A 150 -0.97 13.19 -18.53
CA SER A 150 -2.32 13.14 -17.96
C SER A 150 -2.52 14.12 -16.79
N PHE A 151 -1.50 14.91 -16.43
CA PHE A 151 -1.68 15.93 -15.40
C PHE A 151 -2.58 17.06 -15.90
N ILE A 152 -3.29 17.66 -14.98
CA ILE A 152 -4.13 18.83 -15.24
C ILE A 152 -3.41 20.03 -14.63
N ASP A 153 -3.10 21.02 -15.49
CA ASP A 153 -2.43 22.26 -15.05
C ASP A 153 -3.44 23.25 -14.44
N GLU A 154 -4.15 22.75 -13.43
CA GLU A 154 -5.13 23.51 -12.65
C GLU A 154 -4.87 23.32 -11.18
N PHE A 155 -5.28 24.30 -10.37
CA PHE A 155 -5.23 24.16 -8.93
C PHE A 155 -6.35 23.24 -8.45
N ASP A 156 -5.97 22.28 -7.60
CA ASP A 156 -6.85 21.34 -6.94
C ASP A 156 -7.30 21.91 -5.57
N PHE A 157 -8.50 21.55 -5.16
CA PHE A 157 -9.14 21.95 -3.91
C PHE A 157 -9.69 20.73 -3.19
N PRO A 158 -8.83 19.89 -2.61
CA PRO A 158 -9.31 18.67 -1.98
C PRO A 158 -10.14 18.99 -0.73
N ASP A 159 -11.26 18.29 -0.57
CA ASP A 159 -12.05 18.27 0.64
C ASP A 159 -11.61 17.17 1.62
N GLN A 160 -10.73 16.29 1.20
CA GLN A 160 -10.17 15.18 1.95
C GLN A 160 -8.63 15.25 1.98
N TYR A 161 -8.04 14.52 2.91
CA TYR A 161 -6.59 14.33 2.92
C TYR A 161 -6.14 13.58 1.68
N GLN A 162 -5.03 14.05 1.09
CA GLN A 162 -4.37 13.38 -0.02
C GLN A 162 -2.89 13.17 0.30
N VAL A 163 -2.34 12.06 -0.21
CA VAL A 163 -0.89 11.82 -0.22
C VAL A 163 -0.48 11.65 -1.66
N ASN A 164 0.45 12.49 -2.13
CA ASN A 164 1.09 12.27 -3.42
C ASN A 164 2.46 11.62 -3.18
N MET A 165 2.76 10.55 -3.91
CA MET A 165 4.04 9.86 -3.94
C MET A 165 4.61 9.95 -5.35
N ILE A 166 5.81 10.49 -5.47
CA ILE A 166 6.51 10.58 -6.76
C ILE A 166 7.05 9.19 -7.12
N SER A 167 6.46 8.59 -8.15
CA SER A 167 6.88 7.28 -8.65
C SER A 167 8.06 7.41 -9.60
N LYS A 168 8.11 8.48 -10.42
CA LYS A 168 9.18 8.70 -11.37
C LYS A 168 9.38 10.18 -11.69
N GLY A 169 10.63 10.56 -11.91
CA GLY A 169 11.01 11.91 -12.29
C GLY A 169 10.94 12.92 -11.15
N SER A 170 10.68 14.19 -11.48
CA SER A 170 10.54 15.25 -10.50
C SER A 170 9.30 16.10 -10.76
N TRP A 171 8.70 16.61 -9.68
CA TRP A 171 7.49 17.39 -9.68
C TRP A 171 7.63 18.64 -8.81
N SER A 172 7.00 19.73 -9.21
CA SER A 172 6.79 20.90 -8.37
C SER A 172 5.42 20.78 -7.69
N LEU A 173 5.41 20.79 -6.39
CA LEU A 173 4.22 21.07 -5.59
C LEU A 173 4.11 22.59 -5.45
N GLU A 174 3.12 23.20 -6.06
CA GLU A 174 2.83 24.62 -5.95
C GLU A 174 1.58 24.87 -5.12
N TYR A 175 1.66 25.81 -4.18
CA TYR A 175 0.58 26.15 -3.26
C TYR A 175 0.61 27.62 -2.90
N GLU A 176 -0.44 28.13 -2.26
CA GLU A 176 -0.44 29.50 -1.77
C GLU A 176 0.71 29.73 -0.78
N GLY A 177 1.62 30.62 -1.16
CA GLY A 177 2.81 30.97 -0.35
C GLY A 177 4.10 30.33 -0.79
N GLY A 178 4.12 29.44 -1.82
CA GLY A 178 5.38 28.88 -2.31
C GLY A 178 5.28 27.67 -3.21
N SER A 179 6.44 27.06 -3.41
CA SER A 179 6.56 25.80 -4.12
C SER A 179 7.64 24.91 -3.48
N SER A 180 7.53 23.61 -3.69
CA SER A 180 8.52 22.62 -3.27
C SER A 180 8.78 21.66 -4.42
N GLU A 181 10.05 21.37 -4.68
CA GLU A 181 10.42 20.31 -5.61
C GLU A 181 10.37 18.96 -4.87
N LEU A 182 9.78 17.98 -5.54
CA LEU A 182 9.67 16.60 -5.07
C LEU A 182 10.35 15.69 -6.09
N LEU A 183 11.18 14.78 -5.59
CA LEU A 183 11.95 13.82 -6.38
C LEU A 183 11.34 12.42 -6.25
N GLU A 184 11.79 11.51 -7.08
CA GLU A 184 11.41 10.10 -7.03
C GLU A 184 11.58 9.51 -5.63
N GLY A 185 10.53 8.86 -5.12
CA GLY A 185 10.43 8.34 -3.77
C GLY A 185 9.94 9.35 -2.72
N ASP A 186 9.88 10.64 -3.02
CA ASP A 186 9.33 11.63 -2.11
C ASP A 186 7.81 11.50 -1.99
N THR A 187 7.30 11.83 -0.81
CA THR A 187 5.87 11.89 -0.51
C THR A 187 5.50 13.23 0.09
N CYS A 188 4.32 13.72 -0.22
CA CYS A 188 3.76 14.90 0.43
C CYS A 188 2.32 14.67 0.88
N LEU A 189 2.00 15.16 2.06
CA LEU A 189 0.64 15.18 2.60
C LEU A 189 -0.01 16.51 2.25
N ILE A 190 -1.18 16.44 1.62
CA ILE A 190 -2.04 17.59 1.33
C ILE A 190 -3.21 17.53 2.31
N THR A 191 -3.40 18.62 3.06
CA THR A 191 -4.52 18.74 3.98
C THR A 191 -5.77 19.24 3.25
N PRO A 192 -6.98 18.94 3.77
CA PRO A 192 -8.21 19.49 3.22
C PRO A 192 -8.18 21.02 3.11
N ASN A 193 -8.76 21.54 2.06
CA ASN A 193 -8.84 22.96 1.72
C ASN A 193 -7.52 23.67 1.40
N LEU A 194 -6.43 22.95 1.26
CA LEU A 194 -5.20 23.49 0.70
C LEU A 194 -5.31 23.56 -0.82
N THR A 195 -5.26 24.77 -1.37
CA THR A 195 -5.15 24.98 -2.81
C THR A 195 -3.77 24.65 -3.28
N TYR A 196 -3.63 23.69 -4.17
CA TYR A 196 -2.34 23.24 -4.69
C TYR A 196 -2.44 22.73 -6.12
N ARG A 197 -1.30 22.59 -6.78
CA ARG A 197 -1.16 21.80 -8.00
C ARG A 197 0.17 21.07 -8.04
N MET A 198 0.20 19.96 -8.76
CA MET A 198 1.41 19.19 -9.05
C MET A 198 1.80 19.42 -10.50
N VAL A 199 3.00 19.91 -10.73
CA VAL A 199 3.51 20.23 -12.08
C VAL A 199 4.75 19.38 -12.36
N PRO A 200 4.78 18.56 -13.43
CA PRO A 200 5.97 17.77 -13.76
C PRO A 200 7.13 18.69 -14.18
N LEU A 201 8.33 18.43 -13.67
CA LEU A 201 9.55 19.17 -13.98
C LEU A 201 10.44 18.33 -14.90
N ASN A 202 10.80 18.88 -16.05
CA ASN A 202 11.90 18.41 -16.93
C ASN A 202 11.93 16.91 -17.29
N SER A 203 10.82 16.18 -17.21
CA SER A 203 10.78 14.75 -17.48
C SER A 203 9.70 14.39 -18.48
N ASN A 204 10.07 13.62 -19.50
CA ASN A 204 9.09 13.04 -20.43
C ASN A 204 8.37 11.81 -19.78
N ASP A 205 8.87 11.31 -18.64
CA ASP A 205 8.42 10.10 -17.98
C ASP A 205 8.01 10.34 -16.52
N ALA A 206 7.64 11.57 -16.15
CA ALA A 206 7.24 11.87 -14.78
C ALA A 206 5.89 11.21 -14.45
N SER A 207 5.83 10.56 -13.29
CA SER A 207 4.61 9.96 -12.78
C SER A 207 4.52 10.05 -11.25
N LEU A 208 3.29 10.07 -10.75
CA LEU A 208 2.99 10.04 -9.33
C LEU A 208 1.74 9.19 -9.05
N PHE A 209 1.66 8.67 -7.85
CA PHE A 209 0.43 8.14 -7.28
C PHE A 209 -0.17 9.17 -6.33
N ARG A 210 -1.46 9.44 -6.50
CA ARG A 210 -2.25 10.25 -5.58
C ARG A 210 -3.19 9.34 -4.82
N VAL A 211 -3.05 9.31 -3.51
CA VAL A 211 -3.95 8.60 -2.61
C VAL A 211 -4.89 9.60 -1.97
N THR A 212 -6.19 9.43 -2.15
CA THR A 212 -7.21 10.30 -1.56
C THR A 212 -8.01 9.52 -0.54
N LYS A 213 -8.12 10.01 0.70
CA LYS A 213 -8.96 9.41 1.73
C LYS A 213 -10.43 9.45 1.26
N THR A 214 -11.14 8.33 1.41
CA THR A 214 -12.57 8.25 1.18
C THR A 214 -13.26 7.53 2.33
N ASN A 215 -14.59 7.59 2.36
CA ASN A 215 -15.41 6.77 3.26
C ASN A 215 -16.00 5.55 2.53
N ASP A 216 -15.53 5.28 1.32
CA ASP A 216 -16.03 4.19 0.50
C ASP A 216 -15.21 2.92 0.76
N ILE A 217 -15.75 2.06 1.61
CA ILE A 217 -15.16 0.75 1.92
C ILE A 217 -16.04 -0.31 1.29
N ALA A 218 -15.50 -1.06 0.35
CA ALA A 218 -16.15 -2.19 -0.27
C ALA A 218 -15.14 -3.28 -0.58
N GLY A 219 -15.27 -4.36 0.13
CA GLY A 219 -14.44 -5.55 0.04
C GLY A 219 -14.45 -6.31 1.36
N PRO A 220 -13.80 -7.44 1.42
CA PRO A 220 -13.21 -8.18 0.30
C PRO A 220 -14.25 -8.82 -0.61
N THR A 221 -14.05 -8.71 -1.91
CA THR A 221 -15.02 -9.17 -2.92
C THR A 221 -15.19 -10.69 -2.97
N TRP A 222 -14.26 -11.47 -2.44
CA TRP A 222 -14.36 -12.95 -2.36
C TRP A 222 -15.26 -13.47 -1.23
N ARG A 223 -15.78 -12.60 -0.38
CA ARG A 223 -16.72 -12.97 0.69
C ARG A 223 -18.19 -12.84 0.25
N MET A 224 -18.44 -12.56 -1.03
CA MET A 224 -19.78 -12.50 -1.61
C MET A 224 -20.22 -13.86 -2.14
#